data_22a2ddc8a4761a9611f13322ecefb3d4
#
_entry.id   22a2ddc8a4761a9611f13322ecefb3d4
#
_cell.length_a   1.000
_cell.length_b   1.000
_cell.length_c   1.000
_cell.angle_alpha   90.00
_cell.angle_beta   90.00
_cell.angle_gamma   90.00
#
_symmetry.space_group_name_H-M   'P 1'
#
loop_
_entity.id
_entity.type
_entity.pdbx_description
1 polymer ?
#
loop_
_entity_poly.entity_id
_entity_poly.type
_entity_poly.pdbx_seq_one_letter_code
_entity_poly.pdbx_strand_id
1 'polypeptide(L)'
;MPFGKVASAVILLVAAVHVEGFLGSSHRRMAEGVGMNHSSTRRSSLASSASSSSTPSLSSSDASSTTSSNAKSDAVRGIIFDIDGTLADSWNLGFQATLTVLADYHNKNNEQDVHYTSETYPLTSEEYHFGCRYTTPERLARHVGLEPDHPLFESVGNDLGKKFDDYYVQLVDRKTAGFYKGIDGLLIKLHCGQFSSAEMIGDESEVTGVQLGALTNACVEYAHAVLKANCPQYSSDIPASSSSDVKDKFVYQRFSSINGANSVPRPKPFGDGIVQCCEEMNLHPSQVIYVGDAPTDARAAVNAQCRAAIGVLWGSNDEECMAKEGSFNDLCRNVDELGRAIEKYL
;
A
#
# COMPACT_ATOMS: atom_id res chain seq x y z
N MET A 1 29.11 47.03 -2.65
CA MET A 1 29.06 46.19 -1.45
C MET A 1 28.40 44.87 -1.83
N PRO A 2 29.11 43.73 -1.78
CA PRO A 2 28.59 42.47 -2.26
C PRO A 2 27.95 41.70 -1.10
N PHE A 3 26.75 41.21 -1.33
CA PHE A 3 26.11 40.22 -0.47
C PHE A 3 26.74 38.85 -0.75
N GLY A 4 27.40 38.33 0.27
CA GLY A 4 28.09 37.07 0.24
C GLY A 4 27.17 35.85 0.34
N LYS A 5 27.57 34.86 -0.40
CA LYS A 5 27.11 33.49 -0.41
C LYS A 5 27.27 32.81 0.96
N VAL A 6 26.19 32.33 1.55
CA VAL A 6 26.21 31.27 2.56
C VAL A 6 25.03 30.34 2.26
N ALA A 7 25.24 29.37 1.47
CA ALA A 7 24.41 28.19 1.36
C ALA A 7 25.24 27.12 0.62
N SER A 8 25.71 26.13 1.33
CA SER A 8 26.11 24.80 0.85
C SER A 8 27.22 24.25 1.74
N ALA A 9 26.83 23.62 2.83
CA ALA A 9 27.70 22.70 3.55
C ALA A 9 26.91 21.88 4.58
N VAL A 10 25.92 21.10 4.17
CA VAL A 10 25.37 19.98 4.96
C VAL A 10 24.81 18.90 4.01
N ILE A 11 25.54 18.52 3.01
CA ILE A 11 25.26 17.32 2.23
C ILE A 11 26.61 16.70 1.88
N LEU A 12 27.18 15.93 2.79
CA LEU A 12 28.21 14.92 2.50
C LEU A 12 28.65 14.25 3.81
N LEU A 13 27.82 13.35 4.36
CA LEU A 13 28.32 12.31 5.29
C LEU A 13 27.27 11.21 5.49
N VAL A 14 26.87 10.51 4.44
CA VAL A 14 26.28 9.18 4.57
C VAL A 14 26.71 8.37 3.35
N ALA A 15 27.93 7.88 3.38
CA ALA A 15 28.38 6.80 2.54
C ALA A 15 29.70 6.26 3.08
N ALA A 16 29.63 5.31 3.98
CA ALA A 16 30.59 4.22 4.17
C ALA A 16 30.40 3.57 5.55
N VAL A 17 29.50 2.60 5.67
CA VAL A 17 29.69 1.53 6.66
C VAL A 17 29.56 0.20 5.92
N HIS A 18 30.64 -0.52 6.00
CA HIS A 18 30.89 -1.85 5.46
C HIS A 18 29.87 -2.87 5.96
N VAL A 19 29.43 -3.68 5.01
CA VAL A 19 28.82 -4.99 5.27
C VAL A 19 29.95 -5.96 5.60
N GLU A 20 30.08 -6.35 6.87
CA GLU A 20 30.73 -7.61 7.23
C GLU A 20 29.80 -8.42 8.12
N GLY A 21 29.66 -9.68 7.75
CA GLY A 21 28.70 -10.64 8.17
C GLY A 21 28.73 -11.03 9.65
N PHE A 22 27.62 -11.54 10.09
CA PHE A 22 27.55 -12.41 11.25
C PHE A 22 26.73 -13.65 10.91
N LEU A 23 27.44 -14.73 10.70
CA LEU A 23 26.96 -16.11 10.76
C LEU A 23 27.04 -16.57 12.23
N GLY A 24 25.97 -17.19 12.70
CA GLY A 24 26.08 -18.30 13.65
C GLY A 24 25.65 -18.03 15.08
N SER A 25 24.63 -18.66 15.47
CA SER A 25 24.66 -19.77 16.47
C SER A 25 23.37 -19.86 17.28
N SER A 26 22.73 -20.99 17.08
CA SER A 26 21.71 -21.60 17.92
C SER A 26 22.08 -21.61 19.41
N HIS A 27 21.11 -21.45 20.32
CA HIS A 27 20.92 -22.40 21.43
C HIS A 27 19.54 -22.30 22.09
N ARG A 28 18.92 -23.46 22.16
CA ARG A 28 17.87 -24.00 23.01
C ARG A 28 17.85 -23.53 24.46
N ARG A 29 16.66 -23.42 25.04
CA ARG A 29 16.11 -24.14 26.22
C ARG A 29 14.65 -23.66 26.43
N MET A 30 13.66 -24.55 26.37
CA MET A 30 13.10 -25.42 27.42
C MET A 30 12.74 -24.63 28.70
N ALA A 31 11.57 -24.60 29.22
CA ALA A 31 10.42 -25.45 29.45
C ALA A 31 9.69 -24.96 30.72
N GLU A 32 8.48 -25.47 30.91
CA GLU A 32 7.66 -25.54 32.11
C GLU A 32 6.79 -24.30 32.35
N GLY A 33 5.45 -24.33 32.30
CA GLY A 33 4.55 -25.40 32.70
C GLY A 33 3.92 -25.06 34.05
N VAL A 34 2.74 -24.43 34.09
CA VAL A 34 1.77 -24.64 35.19
C VAL A 34 0.38 -24.34 34.64
N GLY A 35 -0.45 -25.35 34.61
CA GLY A 35 -1.86 -25.27 34.35
C GLY A 35 -2.65 -24.97 35.65
N MET A 36 -3.83 -24.40 35.46
CA MET A 36 -4.92 -24.63 36.42
C MET A 36 -6.29 -24.48 35.76
N ASN A 37 -7.05 -25.55 35.90
CA ASN A 37 -8.47 -25.71 35.64
C ASN A 37 -9.34 -24.84 36.55
N HIS A 38 -10.55 -24.52 36.08
CA HIS A 38 -11.85 -24.75 36.71
C HIS A 38 -12.92 -24.19 35.77
N SER A 39 -13.73 -25.04 35.14
CA SER A 39 -15.03 -25.68 35.50
C SER A 39 -16.07 -24.63 35.94
N SER A 40 -17.13 -24.51 35.27
CA SER A 40 -18.35 -25.21 35.19
C SER A 40 -19.60 -24.28 35.13
N THR A 41 -20.53 -24.62 34.23
CA THR A 41 -21.96 -24.80 34.35
C THR A 41 -22.87 -23.59 34.61
N ARG A 42 -23.86 -23.35 33.76
CA ARG A 42 -25.25 -23.83 33.63
C ARG A 42 -26.06 -22.95 32.69
N ARG A 43 -26.69 -23.49 31.66
CA ARG A 43 -28.09 -23.83 31.42
C ARG A 43 -29.21 -22.91 31.97
N SER A 44 -30.03 -22.41 31.01
CA SER A 44 -31.49 -22.45 30.92
C SER A 44 -31.93 -21.72 29.67
N SER A 45 -32.47 -22.26 28.58
CA SER A 45 -33.77 -22.89 28.28
C SER A 45 -34.99 -22.04 28.66
N LEU A 46 -35.75 -21.68 27.61
CA LEU A 46 -37.19 -21.65 27.44
C LEU A 46 -37.48 -20.74 26.22
N ALA A 47 -37.92 -21.24 25.10
CA ALA A 47 -39.20 -21.83 24.70
C ALA A 47 -40.24 -20.78 24.23
N SER A 48 -40.48 -20.85 22.94
CA SER A 48 -41.77 -20.90 22.22
C SER A 48 -42.74 -19.73 22.32
N SER A 49 -43.13 -19.21 21.16
CA SER A 49 -44.52 -19.29 20.73
C SER A 49 -44.67 -18.94 19.24
N ALA A 50 -45.40 -19.80 18.55
CA ALA A 50 -45.83 -19.70 17.18
C ALA A 50 -47.18 -18.98 17.08
N SER A 51 -47.45 -18.29 15.97
CA SER A 51 -48.77 -18.11 15.37
C SER A 51 -48.58 -17.63 13.94
N SER A 52 -48.77 -18.36 12.95
CA SER A 52 -49.79 -18.81 12.00
C SER A 52 -50.57 -17.71 11.29
N SER A 53 -50.63 -17.92 9.96
CA SER A 53 -51.61 -17.52 8.95
C SER A 53 -51.49 -16.11 8.37
N SER A 54 -51.46 -15.88 7.06
CA SER A 54 -52.28 -16.41 5.99
C SER A 54 -51.75 -15.90 4.64
N THR A 55 -51.74 -16.75 3.64
CA THR A 55 -51.62 -16.42 2.22
C THR A 55 -52.87 -15.75 1.69
N PRO A 56 -52.79 -14.94 0.62
CA PRO A 56 -53.53 -15.25 -0.57
C PRO A 56 -52.68 -15.24 -1.86
N SER A 57 -53.04 -16.20 -2.70
CA SER A 57 -52.60 -16.39 -4.07
C SER A 57 -53.31 -15.46 -5.07
N LEU A 58 -52.75 -15.43 -6.29
CA LEU A 58 -53.26 -14.93 -7.59
C LEU A 58 -52.61 -13.55 -7.94
N SER A 59 -52.02 -13.36 -9.10
CA SER A 59 -52.31 -13.82 -10.46
C SER A 59 -51.08 -13.60 -11.37
N SER A 60 -50.93 -14.49 -12.32
CA SER A 60 -50.06 -14.41 -13.51
C SER A 60 -50.40 -13.19 -14.36
N SER A 61 -49.36 -12.43 -14.73
CA SER A 61 -49.34 -11.65 -15.95
C SER A 61 -47.92 -11.63 -16.55
N ASP A 62 -47.84 -12.16 -17.75
CA ASP A 62 -46.71 -12.14 -18.64
C ASP A 62 -46.13 -10.73 -18.79
N ALA A 63 -44.84 -10.61 -18.57
CA ALA A 63 -44.04 -9.55 -19.13
C ALA A 63 -42.66 -10.12 -19.51
N SER A 64 -42.57 -10.52 -20.78
CA SER A 64 -41.31 -10.64 -21.48
C SER A 64 -40.55 -9.31 -21.41
N SER A 65 -39.54 -9.23 -20.60
CA SER A 65 -38.57 -8.16 -20.65
C SER A 65 -37.17 -8.75 -20.85
N THR A 66 -36.74 -8.71 -22.08
CA THR A 66 -35.42 -8.46 -22.59
C THR A 66 -34.29 -8.46 -21.54
N THR A 67 -33.72 -9.63 -21.32
CA THR A 67 -32.38 -9.78 -20.76
C THR A 67 -31.39 -9.79 -21.94
N SER A 68 -31.01 -8.62 -22.42
CA SER A 68 -29.84 -8.47 -23.27
C SER A 68 -29.22 -7.11 -23.01
N SER A 69 -28.22 -7.10 -22.15
CA SER A 69 -27.12 -6.13 -22.14
C SER A 69 -26.45 -6.08 -20.74
N ASN A 70 -25.63 -7.03 -20.38
CA ASN A 70 -24.61 -6.81 -19.33
C ASN A 70 -23.41 -7.77 -19.43
N ALA A 71 -23.09 -8.25 -20.63
CA ALA A 71 -21.90 -9.09 -20.83
C ALA A 71 -20.62 -8.27 -21.11
N LYS A 72 -20.64 -6.93 -20.95
CA LYS A 72 -19.48 -6.06 -21.17
C LYS A 72 -18.83 -5.53 -19.87
N SER A 73 -19.24 -5.97 -18.67
CA SER A 73 -18.80 -5.35 -17.42
C SER A 73 -17.67 -6.08 -16.67
N ASP A 74 -17.25 -7.26 -17.12
CA ASP A 74 -16.31 -8.10 -16.33
C ASP A 74 -14.83 -7.97 -16.71
N ALA A 75 -14.47 -7.24 -17.73
CA ALA A 75 -13.06 -7.01 -18.10
C ALA A 75 -12.37 -6.07 -17.10
N VAL A 76 -11.15 -6.41 -16.72
CA VAL A 76 -10.30 -5.52 -15.89
C VAL A 76 -9.91 -4.31 -16.73
N ARG A 77 -10.09 -3.13 -16.16
CA ARG A 77 -9.84 -1.84 -16.78
C ARG A 77 -8.92 -0.93 -15.95
N GLY A 78 -8.64 -1.33 -14.71
CA GLY A 78 -7.79 -0.57 -13.81
C GLY A 78 -6.91 -1.45 -12.96
N ILE A 79 -5.77 -0.90 -12.56
CA ILE A 79 -4.85 -1.51 -11.59
C ILE A 79 -4.51 -0.46 -10.55
N ILE A 80 -4.72 -0.78 -9.28
CA ILE A 80 -4.32 0.07 -8.16
C ILE A 80 -3.12 -0.60 -7.47
N PHE A 81 -2.04 0.15 -7.32
CA PHE A 81 -0.82 -0.31 -6.66
C PHE A 81 -0.69 0.29 -5.27
N ASP A 82 -0.27 -0.51 -4.31
CA ASP A 82 0.42 0.03 -3.15
C ASP A 82 1.80 0.59 -3.55
N ILE A 83 2.40 1.41 -2.70
CA ILE A 83 3.67 2.08 -2.99
C ILE A 83 4.83 1.44 -2.24
N ASP A 84 4.78 1.48 -0.90
CA ASP A 84 5.86 1.03 -0.04
C ASP A 84 5.97 -0.49 -0.05
N GLY A 85 7.13 -1.04 -0.40
CA GLY A 85 7.31 -2.48 -0.54
C GLY A 85 6.71 -3.09 -1.82
N THR A 86 5.92 -2.33 -2.57
CA THR A 86 5.28 -2.78 -3.82
C THR A 86 5.91 -2.16 -5.05
N LEU A 87 5.80 -0.85 -5.21
CA LEU A 87 6.45 -0.11 -6.29
C LEU A 87 7.85 0.34 -5.90
N ALA A 88 8.03 0.82 -4.67
CA ALA A 88 9.26 1.47 -4.19
C ALA A 88 9.87 0.76 -2.98
N ASP A 89 11.21 0.65 -2.99
CA ASP A 89 12.03 0.24 -1.85
C ASP A 89 12.29 1.46 -0.94
N SER A 90 11.41 1.66 0.02
CA SER A 90 11.39 2.80 0.92
C SER A 90 11.58 2.42 2.40
N TRP A 91 11.80 1.13 2.68
CA TRP A 91 11.86 0.64 4.06
C TRP A 91 12.91 1.38 4.91
N ASN A 92 14.13 1.53 4.38
CA ASN A 92 15.21 2.24 5.08
C ASN A 92 14.87 3.70 5.31
N LEU A 93 14.26 4.37 4.32
CA LEU A 93 13.84 5.76 4.46
C LEU A 93 12.83 5.93 5.59
N GLY A 94 11.80 5.08 5.62
CA GLY A 94 10.78 5.09 6.66
C GLY A 94 11.33 4.79 8.06
N PHE A 95 12.26 3.83 8.16
CA PHE A 95 12.93 3.52 9.42
C PHE A 95 13.75 4.69 9.93
N GLN A 96 14.61 5.29 9.11
CA GLN A 96 15.44 6.43 9.49
C GLN A 96 14.62 7.68 9.83
N ALA A 97 13.57 7.96 9.07
CA ALA A 97 12.63 9.04 9.39
C ALA A 97 11.95 8.82 10.76
N THR A 98 11.56 7.57 11.04
CA THR A 98 10.98 7.20 12.35
C THR A 98 11.96 7.45 13.48
N LEU A 99 13.19 6.95 13.37
CA LEU A 99 14.23 7.16 14.39
C LEU A 99 14.48 8.63 14.66
N THR A 100 14.55 9.46 13.61
CA THR A 100 14.77 10.90 13.72
C THR A 100 13.65 11.58 14.49
N VAL A 101 12.38 11.30 14.12
CA VAL A 101 11.21 11.93 14.76
C VAL A 101 11.07 11.50 16.23
N LEU A 102 11.34 10.23 16.53
CA LEU A 102 11.26 9.72 17.90
C LEU A 102 12.40 10.26 18.80
N ALA A 103 13.63 10.36 18.27
CA ALA A 103 14.74 10.96 18.97
C ALA A 103 14.44 12.43 19.31
N ASP A 104 13.94 13.20 18.34
CA ASP A 104 13.54 14.60 18.53
C ASP A 104 12.43 14.76 19.57
N TYR A 105 11.44 13.87 19.53
CA TYR A 105 10.35 13.87 20.51
C TYR A 105 10.88 13.60 21.93
N HIS A 106 11.72 12.58 22.06
CA HIS A 106 12.29 12.20 23.37
C HIS A 106 13.14 13.31 23.93
N ASN A 107 14.03 13.88 23.14
CA ASN A 107 14.91 14.99 23.57
C ASN A 107 14.15 16.23 24.03
N LYS A 108 12.96 16.50 23.47
CA LYS A 108 12.11 17.63 23.85
C LYS A 108 11.30 17.40 25.14
N ASN A 109 10.96 16.14 25.42
CA ASN A 109 10.03 15.81 26.49
C ASN A 109 10.70 15.10 27.68
N ASN A 110 12.00 14.82 27.61
CA ASN A 110 12.73 14.10 28.64
C ASN A 110 13.55 15.07 29.51
N GLU A 111 13.30 15.05 30.81
CA GLU A 111 14.06 15.79 31.83
C GLU A 111 15.38 15.08 32.22
N GLN A 112 15.65 13.91 31.63
CA GLN A 112 16.86 13.13 31.89
C GLN A 112 17.98 13.55 30.93
N ASP A 113 19.25 13.52 31.39
CA ASP A 113 20.46 13.92 30.64
C ASP A 113 20.80 13.02 29.42
N VAL A 114 19.88 12.13 28.97
CA VAL A 114 20.09 11.26 27.84
C VAL A 114 19.60 11.95 26.57
N HIS A 115 20.53 12.30 25.69
CA HIS A 115 20.24 12.86 24.37
C HIS A 115 20.36 11.78 23.30
N TYR A 116 19.29 11.56 22.54
CA TYR A 116 19.26 10.59 21.45
C TYR A 116 19.49 11.26 20.09
N THR A 117 20.15 10.54 19.19
CA THR A 117 20.18 10.80 17.75
C THR A 117 19.41 9.68 17.04
N SER A 118 19.19 9.81 15.73
CA SER A 118 18.62 8.71 14.93
C SER A 118 19.45 7.42 15.00
N GLU A 119 20.78 7.53 15.23
CA GLU A 119 21.68 6.38 15.34
C GLU A 119 21.65 5.71 16.72
N THR A 120 21.30 6.46 17.77
CA THR A 120 21.34 6.00 19.16
C THR A 120 19.95 5.75 19.76
N TYR A 121 18.87 6.07 19.05
CA TYR A 121 17.52 5.81 19.52
C TYR A 121 17.25 4.29 19.55
N PRO A 122 16.70 3.75 20.65
CA PRO A 122 16.68 2.30 20.91
C PRO A 122 15.54 1.54 20.20
N LEU A 123 15.00 2.03 19.09
CA LEU A 123 14.02 1.31 18.29
C LEU A 123 14.73 0.32 17.36
N THR A 124 14.39 -0.96 17.45
CA THR A 124 14.92 -2.00 16.57
C THR A 124 14.18 -2.05 15.23
N SER A 125 14.83 -2.67 14.22
CA SER A 125 14.22 -2.92 12.91
C SER A 125 12.96 -3.79 12.99
N GLU A 126 12.95 -4.76 13.90
CA GLU A 126 11.84 -5.67 14.15
C GLU A 126 10.63 -4.93 14.75
N GLU A 127 10.87 -4.06 15.74
CA GLU A 127 9.82 -3.24 16.34
C GLU A 127 9.24 -2.26 15.32
N TYR A 128 10.09 -1.62 14.51
CA TYR A 128 9.64 -0.77 13.42
C TYR A 128 8.77 -1.53 12.43
N HIS A 129 9.26 -2.69 11.95
CA HIS A 129 8.52 -3.54 11.00
C HIS A 129 7.18 -3.98 11.58
N PHE A 130 7.17 -4.41 12.86
CA PHE A 130 5.91 -4.75 13.54
C PHE A 130 4.94 -3.58 13.58
N GLY A 131 5.44 -2.37 13.75
CA GLY A 131 4.65 -1.13 13.76
C GLY A 131 4.04 -0.77 12.41
N CYS A 132 4.64 -1.18 11.28
CA CYS A 132 4.17 -0.81 9.94
C CYS A 132 2.75 -1.32 9.57
N ARG A 133 2.15 -2.18 10.39
CA ARG A 133 0.75 -2.59 10.28
C ARG A 133 -0.25 -1.51 10.66
N TYR A 134 0.19 -0.49 11.40
CA TYR A 134 -0.62 0.63 11.86
C TYR A 134 -0.47 1.84 10.93
N THR A 135 -1.37 2.79 11.03
CA THR A 135 -1.17 4.09 10.38
C THR A 135 0.03 4.81 10.99
N THR A 136 0.62 5.75 10.26
CA THR A 136 1.80 6.49 10.75
C THR A 136 1.56 7.17 12.11
N PRO A 137 0.46 7.89 12.36
CA PRO A 137 0.17 8.46 13.68
C PRO A 137 0.09 7.41 14.79
N GLU A 138 -0.65 6.33 14.55
CA GLU A 138 -0.82 5.27 15.54
C GLU A 138 0.51 4.56 15.84
N ARG A 139 1.28 4.24 14.81
CA ARG A 139 2.60 3.61 14.95
C ARG A 139 3.53 4.46 15.82
N LEU A 140 3.63 5.76 15.54
CA LEU A 140 4.52 6.66 16.25
C LEU A 140 4.09 6.87 17.71
N ALA A 141 2.77 6.97 17.98
CA ALA A 141 2.26 7.02 19.33
C ALA A 141 2.65 5.76 20.14
N ARG A 142 2.53 4.58 19.53
CA ARG A 142 2.96 3.31 20.15
C ARG A 142 4.46 3.25 20.41
N HIS A 143 5.26 3.73 19.48
CA HIS A 143 6.73 3.76 19.64
C HIS A 143 7.22 4.72 20.73
N VAL A 144 6.44 5.72 21.12
CA VAL A 144 6.71 6.54 22.32
C VAL A 144 6.05 6.00 23.59
N GLY A 145 5.53 4.77 23.55
CA GLY A 145 4.98 4.07 24.72
C GLY A 145 3.55 4.44 25.09
N LEU A 146 2.79 5.07 24.17
CA LEU A 146 1.38 5.35 24.40
C LEU A 146 0.52 4.19 23.87
N GLU A 147 -0.49 3.79 24.65
CA GLU A 147 -1.49 2.82 24.25
C GLU A 147 -2.78 3.54 23.78
N PRO A 148 -3.64 2.89 22.96
CA PRO A 148 -4.83 3.53 22.36
C PRO A 148 -5.82 4.15 23.35
N ASP A 149 -5.85 3.69 24.59
CA ASP A 149 -6.69 4.23 25.68
C ASP A 149 -6.06 5.43 26.41
N HIS A 150 -4.81 5.77 26.09
CA HIS A 150 -4.13 6.90 26.69
C HIS A 150 -4.70 8.23 26.18
N PRO A 151 -5.03 9.21 27.06
CA PRO A 151 -5.66 10.48 26.65
C PRO A 151 -4.87 11.29 25.60
N LEU A 152 -3.55 11.12 25.53
CA LEU A 152 -2.67 11.81 24.59
C LEU A 152 -2.35 10.98 23.34
N PHE A 153 -2.84 9.75 23.21
CA PHE A 153 -2.50 8.84 22.13
C PHE A 153 -2.73 9.48 20.75
N GLU A 154 -3.92 9.97 20.53
CA GLU A 154 -4.31 10.55 19.24
C GLU A 154 -3.58 11.88 18.98
N SER A 155 -3.50 12.78 19.97
CA SER A 155 -2.85 14.08 19.77
C SER A 155 -1.36 13.96 19.52
N VAL A 156 -0.65 13.14 20.31
CA VAL A 156 0.79 12.90 20.13
C VAL A 156 1.06 12.15 18.82
N GLY A 157 0.23 11.15 18.52
CA GLY A 157 0.34 10.42 17.26
C GLY A 157 0.22 11.34 16.03
N ASN A 158 -0.77 12.21 16.02
CA ASN A 158 -0.98 13.16 14.93
C ASN A 158 0.17 14.18 14.81
N ASP A 159 0.68 14.70 15.94
CA ASP A 159 1.82 15.63 15.92
C ASP A 159 3.10 14.96 15.41
N LEU A 160 3.35 13.72 15.82
CA LEU A 160 4.50 12.94 15.35
C LEU A 160 4.31 12.52 13.89
N GLY A 161 3.10 12.11 13.51
CA GLY A 161 2.75 11.75 12.14
C GLY A 161 3.00 12.88 11.18
N LYS A 162 2.56 14.10 11.52
CA LYS A 162 2.81 15.28 10.70
C LYS A 162 4.31 15.57 10.52
N LYS A 163 5.10 15.48 11.60
CA LYS A 163 6.57 15.68 11.51
C LYS A 163 7.24 14.60 10.67
N PHE A 164 6.77 13.36 10.81
CA PHE A 164 7.25 12.24 10.00
C PHE A 164 6.95 12.49 8.52
N ASP A 165 5.72 12.83 8.17
CA ASP A 165 5.31 13.08 6.79
C ASP A 165 6.10 14.25 6.18
N ASP A 166 6.23 15.37 6.89
CA ASP A 166 7.02 16.53 6.45
C ASP A 166 8.50 16.14 6.16
N TYR A 167 9.09 15.29 7.00
CA TYR A 167 10.46 14.84 6.83
C TYR A 167 10.59 13.76 5.75
N TYR A 168 9.67 12.80 5.75
CA TYR A 168 9.64 11.67 4.84
C TYR A 168 9.53 12.13 3.39
N VAL A 169 8.60 13.04 3.10
CA VAL A 169 8.39 13.61 1.77
C VAL A 169 9.63 14.35 1.25
N GLN A 170 10.32 15.11 2.12
CA GLN A 170 11.52 15.87 1.73
C GLN A 170 12.70 14.98 1.33
N LEU A 171 12.77 13.77 1.87
CA LEU A 171 13.87 12.84 1.64
C LEU A 171 13.64 11.88 0.47
N VAL A 172 12.48 11.94 -0.18
CA VAL A 172 12.16 11.08 -1.32
C VAL A 172 13.01 11.44 -2.52
N ASP A 173 13.82 10.49 -2.95
CA ASP A 173 14.48 10.47 -4.26
C ASP A 173 14.61 9.02 -4.76
N ARG A 174 15.22 8.83 -5.94
CA ARG A 174 15.43 7.49 -6.52
C ARG A 174 16.39 6.59 -5.74
N LYS A 175 17.16 7.14 -4.78
CA LYS A 175 18.10 6.37 -3.96
C LYS A 175 17.47 5.96 -2.63
N THR A 176 16.55 6.77 -2.12
CA THR A 176 15.93 6.59 -0.82
C THR A 176 14.58 5.87 -0.88
N ALA A 177 13.85 6.04 -1.99
CA ALA A 177 12.56 5.40 -2.29
C ALA A 177 12.48 5.05 -3.78
N GLY A 178 13.50 4.36 -4.30
CA GLY A 178 13.58 3.96 -5.70
C GLY A 178 12.61 2.84 -6.04
N PHE A 179 12.10 2.81 -7.29
CA PHE A 179 11.31 1.67 -7.74
C PHE A 179 12.12 0.38 -7.73
N TYR A 180 11.46 -0.71 -7.35
CA TYR A 180 12.06 -2.04 -7.53
C TYR A 180 12.39 -2.28 -9.01
N LYS A 181 13.45 -3.10 -9.21
CA LYS A 181 13.96 -3.37 -10.55
C LYS A 181 12.89 -3.94 -11.47
N GLY A 182 12.60 -3.26 -12.58
CA GLY A 182 11.65 -3.68 -13.61
C GLY A 182 10.25 -3.06 -13.47
N ILE A 183 9.93 -2.40 -12.35
CA ILE A 183 8.63 -1.73 -12.15
C ILE A 183 8.43 -0.64 -13.21
N ASP A 184 9.45 0.13 -13.52
CA ASP A 184 9.40 1.15 -14.58
C ASP A 184 8.99 0.56 -15.93
N GLY A 185 9.60 -0.58 -16.32
CA GLY A 185 9.26 -1.30 -17.55
C GLY A 185 7.83 -1.86 -17.51
N LEU A 186 7.36 -2.37 -16.37
CA LEU A 186 5.99 -2.83 -16.19
C LEU A 186 4.98 -1.68 -16.37
N LEU A 187 5.20 -0.55 -15.72
CA LEU A 187 4.32 0.61 -15.83
C LEU A 187 4.24 1.15 -17.26
N ILE A 188 5.36 1.15 -18.00
CA ILE A 188 5.38 1.52 -19.43
C ILE A 188 4.51 0.55 -20.25
N LYS A 189 4.66 -0.76 -20.05
CA LYS A 189 3.86 -1.77 -20.76
C LYS A 189 2.37 -1.61 -20.50
N LEU A 190 1.98 -1.41 -19.26
CA LEU A 190 0.58 -1.18 -18.85
C LEU A 190 0.04 0.10 -19.51
N HIS A 191 0.82 1.15 -19.50
CA HIS A 191 0.49 2.42 -20.13
C HIS A 191 0.31 2.31 -21.64
N CYS A 192 1.16 1.53 -22.31
CA CYS A 192 1.11 1.35 -23.77
C CYS A 192 0.09 0.31 -24.24
N GLY A 193 -0.66 -0.34 -23.31
CA GLY A 193 -1.58 -1.42 -23.67
C GLY A 193 -0.90 -2.67 -24.23
N GLN A 194 0.40 -2.86 -23.98
CA GLN A 194 1.20 -3.96 -24.55
C GLN A 194 0.93 -5.33 -23.92
N PHE A 195 -0.07 -5.45 -23.06
CA PHE A 195 -0.54 -6.72 -22.48
C PHE A 195 -1.73 -7.33 -23.21
N SER A 196 -2.35 -6.62 -24.14
CA SER A 196 -3.46 -7.19 -24.91
C SER A 196 -2.92 -7.99 -26.08
N SER A 197 -3.09 -9.33 -26.03
CA SER A 197 -2.95 -10.22 -27.18
C SER A 197 -4.12 -10.10 -28.19
N ALA A 198 -5.05 -9.19 -27.97
CA ALA A 198 -6.09 -8.88 -28.92
C ALA A 198 -5.45 -8.23 -30.13
N GLU A 199 -5.47 -8.94 -31.26
CA GLU A 199 -5.15 -8.40 -32.56
C GLU A 199 -5.86 -7.06 -32.75
N MET A 200 -5.08 -6.01 -32.98
CA MET A 200 -5.57 -4.66 -33.28
C MET A 200 -6.47 -4.69 -34.49
N ILE A 201 -7.74 -4.98 -34.34
CA ILE A 201 -8.78 -4.82 -35.35
C ILE A 201 -9.63 -3.63 -34.91
N GLY A 202 -9.27 -2.44 -35.34
CA GLY A 202 -10.09 -1.24 -35.15
C GLY A 202 -9.27 0.02 -34.97
N ASP A 203 -9.75 1.05 -35.56
CA ASP A 203 -9.39 2.46 -35.59
C ASP A 203 -8.32 2.93 -34.57
N GLU A 204 -7.24 3.50 -35.05
CA GLU A 204 -6.04 3.95 -34.30
C GLU A 204 -6.28 5.06 -33.25
N SER A 205 -7.53 5.38 -32.91
CA SER A 205 -7.86 6.53 -32.05
C SER A 205 -8.02 6.25 -30.54
N GLU A 206 -8.04 4.99 -30.09
CA GLU A 206 -8.11 4.65 -28.67
C GLU A 206 -7.03 3.64 -28.28
N VAL A 207 -5.87 4.14 -27.82
CA VAL A 207 -4.95 3.34 -27.02
C VAL A 207 -5.65 3.08 -25.68
N THR A 208 -6.40 2.01 -25.60
CA THR A 208 -7.09 1.57 -24.37
C THR A 208 -6.11 0.88 -23.42
N GLY A 209 -5.13 1.64 -22.91
CA GLY A 209 -4.29 1.19 -21.81
C GLY A 209 -5.13 1.03 -20.54
N VAL A 210 -4.65 0.19 -19.64
CA VAL A 210 -5.25 0.03 -18.30
C VAL A 210 -5.07 1.32 -17.52
N GLN A 211 -6.10 1.79 -16.81
CA GLN A 211 -5.97 2.93 -15.91
C GLN A 211 -5.14 2.55 -14.69
N LEU A 212 -4.26 3.45 -14.25
CA LEU A 212 -3.40 3.25 -13.10
C LEU A 212 -3.92 4.06 -11.90
N GLY A 213 -3.94 3.44 -10.75
CA GLY A 213 -4.16 4.06 -9.45
C GLY A 213 -3.04 3.72 -8.48
N ALA A 214 -2.87 4.54 -7.44
CA ALA A 214 -1.98 4.29 -6.32
C ALA A 214 -2.68 4.57 -5.00
N LEU A 215 -2.46 3.69 -4.00
CA LEU A 215 -3.01 3.82 -2.65
C LEU A 215 -2.01 3.33 -1.61
N THR A 216 -1.54 4.23 -0.75
CA THR A 216 -0.61 3.91 0.34
C THR A 216 -1.21 4.19 1.72
N ASN A 217 -0.69 3.54 2.77
CA ASN A 217 -0.96 3.91 4.16
C ASN A 217 -0.04 5.03 4.68
N ALA A 218 0.87 5.55 3.87
CA ALA A 218 1.54 6.83 4.09
C ALA A 218 0.64 8.01 3.66
N CYS A 219 1.11 9.26 3.82
CA CYS A 219 0.37 10.43 3.35
C CYS A 219 0.35 10.53 1.81
N VAL A 220 -0.65 11.20 1.26
CA VAL A 220 -0.80 11.35 -0.20
C VAL A 220 0.34 12.16 -0.82
N GLU A 221 0.88 13.12 -0.12
CA GLU A 221 2.04 13.92 -0.54
C GLU A 221 3.27 13.05 -0.79
N TYR A 222 3.50 12.04 0.05
CA TYR A 222 4.54 11.05 -0.13
C TYR A 222 4.30 10.20 -1.40
N ALA A 223 3.07 9.72 -1.61
CA ALA A 223 2.72 8.99 -2.82
C ALA A 223 3.08 9.78 -4.08
N HIS A 224 2.71 11.06 -4.12
CA HIS A 224 3.07 11.95 -5.21
C HIS A 224 4.58 12.13 -5.38
N ALA A 225 5.31 12.29 -4.27
CA ALA A 225 6.76 12.47 -4.30
C ALA A 225 7.46 11.24 -4.89
N VAL A 226 7.11 10.03 -4.44
CA VAL A 226 7.68 8.76 -4.94
C VAL A 226 7.40 8.57 -6.43
N LEU A 227 6.15 8.74 -6.84
CA LEU A 227 5.77 8.55 -8.25
C LEU A 227 6.44 9.58 -9.16
N LYS A 228 6.51 10.85 -8.76
CA LYS A 228 7.21 11.90 -9.51
C LYS A 228 8.71 11.63 -9.64
N ALA A 229 9.35 11.15 -8.56
CA ALA A 229 10.78 10.87 -8.56
C ALA A 229 11.15 9.68 -9.45
N ASN A 230 10.27 8.68 -9.56
CA ASN A 230 10.60 7.38 -10.14
C ASN A 230 9.94 7.09 -11.48
N CYS A 231 8.73 7.59 -11.75
CA CYS A 231 8.08 7.28 -13.01
C CYS A 231 8.94 7.69 -14.21
N PRO A 232 9.13 6.77 -15.17
CA PRO A 232 9.98 7.04 -16.33
C PRO A 232 9.39 8.17 -17.16
N GLN A 233 10.28 9.02 -17.66
CA GLN A 233 9.94 9.92 -18.73
C GLN A 233 9.76 9.09 -20.01
N TYR A 234 8.79 9.44 -20.81
CA TYR A 234 8.63 8.86 -22.12
C TYR A 234 9.82 9.31 -22.98
N SER A 235 10.80 8.43 -23.20
CA SER A 235 11.95 8.77 -24.03
C SER A 235 11.65 8.45 -25.50
N SER A 236 12.39 9.11 -26.39
CA SER A 236 12.33 8.94 -27.85
C SER A 236 12.63 7.52 -28.36
N ASP A 237 12.92 6.58 -27.47
CA ASP A 237 13.30 5.20 -27.80
C ASP A 237 12.10 4.25 -27.94
N ILE A 238 10.87 4.76 -27.79
CA ILE A 238 9.65 4.02 -28.05
C ILE A 238 9.31 4.14 -29.56
N PRO A 239 8.93 3.03 -30.19
CA PRO A 239 8.71 3.02 -31.66
C PRO A 239 7.77 4.13 -32.15
N ALA A 240 8.09 4.73 -33.25
CA ALA A 240 7.43 5.90 -33.83
C ALA A 240 5.94 5.73 -34.25
N SER A 241 5.30 4.63 -33.86
CA SER A 241 3.87 4.36 -34.10
C SER A 241 2.93 5.02 -33.10
N SER A 242 3.45 5.60 -32.01
CA SER A 242 2.62 6.34 -31.07
C SER A 242 2.57 7.82 -31.48
N SER A 243 1.35 8.40 -31.45
CA SER A 243 1.08 9.80 -31.82
C SER A 243 1.98 10.79 -31.07
N SER A 244 2.31 11.92 -31.74
CA SER A 244 3.22 12.95 -31.23
C SER A 244 2.84 13.53 -29.87
N ASP A 245 1.57 13.42 -29.44
CA ASP A 245 1.07 13.94 -28.17
C ASP A 245 1.40 13.06 -26.94
N VAL A 246 1.89 11.84 -27.17
CA VAL A 246 2.22 10.88 -26.09
C VAL A 246 3.69 10.96 -25.70
N LYS A 247 4.56 11.53 -26.53
CA LYS A 247 6.03 11.50 -26.36
C LYS A 247 6.55 12.30 -25.17
N ASP A 248 5.80 13.26 -24.66
CA ASP A 248 6.27 14.21 -23.62
C ASP A 248 5.58 14.03 -22.26
N LYS A 249 4.74 12.99 -22.08
CA LYS A 249 4.04 12.80 -20.81
C LYS A 249 4.73 11.76 -19.93
N PHE A 250 5.03 12.14 -18.70
CA PHE A 250 5.50 11.21 -17.68
C PHE A 250 4.45 10.13 -17.40
N VAL A 251 4.86 8.88 -17.15
CA VAL A 251 3.94 7.82 -16.72
C VAL A 251 3.19 8.22 -15.42
N TYR A 252 3.81 9.04 -14.56
CA TYR A 252 3.14 9.65 -13.41
C TYR A 252 1.78 10.27 -13.77
N GLN A 253 1.69 10.98 -14.89
CA GLN A 253 0.44 11.63 -15.34
C GLN A 253 -0.65 10.64 -15.76
N ARG A 254 -0.34 9.36 -15.85
CA ARG A 254 -1.28 8.28 -16.15
C ARG A 254 -1.88 7.61 -14.94
N PHE A 255 -1.37 7.96 -13.75
CA PHE A 255 -2.08 7.63 -12.53
C PHE A 255 -3.32 8.52 -12.43
N SER A 256 -4.47 7.93 -12.74
CA SER A 256 -5.77 8.63 -12.72
C SER A 256 -6.26 8.88 -11.31
N SER A 257 -5.72 8.15 -10.33
CA SER A 257 -6.03 8.29 -8.91
C SER A 257 -4.76 8.05 -8.09
N ILE A 258 -4.48 8.92 -7.12
CA ILE A 258 -3.37 8.78 -6.17
C ILE A 258 -3.89 9.19 -4.80
N ASN A 259 -3.91 8.22 -3.86
CA ASN A 259 -4.44 8.41 -2.52
C ASN A 259 -3.48 7.91 -1.44
N GLY A 260 -3.60 8.48 -0.25
CA GLY A 260 -2.88 8.13 0.96
C GLY A 260 -3.79 8.08 2.17
N ALA A 261 -3.27 7.63 3.33
CA ALA A 261 -4.07 7.49 4.54
C ALA A 261 -4.79 8.77 4.98
N ASN A 262 -4.23 9.94 4.68
CA ASN A 262 -4.79 11.24 5.02
C ASN A 262 -5.80 11.79 4.00
N SER A 263 -6.00 11.12 2.85
CA SER A 263 -6.93 11.53 1.80
C SER A 263 -8.15 10.61 1.65
N VAL A 264 -8.22 9.52 2.40
CA VAL A 264 -9.30 8.53 2.33
C VAL A 264 -10.07 8.46 3.65
N PRO A 265 -11.35 8.04 3.66
CA PRO A 265 -12.14 7.95 4.89
C PRO A 265 -11.54 7.01 5.93
N ARG A 266 -11.07 5.84 5.50
CA ARG A 266 -10.38 4.84 6.33
C ARG A 266 -9.25 4.20 5.53
N PRO A 267 -8.01 4.18 6.08
CA PRO A 267 -6.87 3.55 5.42
C PRO A 267 -7.01 2.03 5.36
N LYS A 268 -6.13 1.37 4.60
CA LYS A 268 -6.04 -0.10 4.58
C LYS A 268 -5.84 -0.64 6.01
N PRO A 269 -6.53 -1.69 6.44
CA PRO A 269 -7.19 -2.74 5.66
C PRO A 269 -8.64 -2.49 5.24
N PHE A 270 -9.19 -1.31 5.46
CA PHE A 270 -10.51 -0.97 4.95
C PHE A 270 -10.49 -0.78 3.43
N GLY A 271 -11.62 -1.10 2.76
CA GLY A 271 -11.73 -0.98 1.31
C GLY A 271 -12.00 0.44 0.80
N ASP A 272 -12.21 1.39 1.71
CA ASP A 272 -12.67 2.76 1.40
C ASP A 272 -11.73 3.47 0.43
N GLY A 273 -10.41 3.38 0.64
CA GLY A 273 -9.43 3.99 -0.24
C GLY A 273 -9.46 3.40 -1.66
N ILE A 274 -9.66 2.09 -1.78
CA ILE A 274 -9.79 1.44 -3.11
C ILE A 274 -11.08 1.88 -3.80
N VAL A 275 -12.20 1.95 -3.06
CA VAL A 275 -13.47 2.44 -3.60
C VAL A 275 -13.32 3.87 -4.10
N GLN A 276 -12.69 4.75 -3.32
CA GLN A 276 -12.42 6.12 -3.73
C GLN A 276 -11.55 6.18 -5.00
N CYS A 277 -10.47 5.39 -5.06
CA CYS A 277 -9.67 5.29 -6.29
C CYS A 277 -10.52 4.86 -7.50
N CYS A 278 -11.40 3.87 -7.31
CA CYS A 278 -12.29 3.41 -8.38
C CYS A 278 -13.26 4.51 -8.84
N GLU A 279 -13.83 5.28 -7.90
CA GLU A 279 -14.70 6.41 -8.23
C GLU A 279 -13.96 7.48 -9.05
N GLU A 280 -12.74 7.86 -8.64
CA GLU A 280 -11.88 8.81 -9.35
C GLU A 280 -11.48 8.31 -10.75
N MET A 281 -11.31 6.99 -10.90
CA MET A 281 -11.02 6.31 -12.18
C MET A 281 -12.28 6.04 -13.01
N ASN A 282 -13.48 6.34 -12.50
CA ASN A 282 -14.76 5.98 -13.10
C ASN A 282 -14.86 4.47 -13.45
N LEU A 283 -14.44 3.63 -12.50
CA LEU A 283 -14.48 2.17 -12.59
C LEU A 283 -15.28 1.58 -11.41
N HIS A 284 -15.80 0.38 -11.61
CA HIS A 284 -16.32 -0.43 -10.51
C HIS A 284 -15.18 -1.27 -9.91
N PRO A 285 -15.13 -1.53 -8.59
CA PRO A 285 -14.06 -2.35 -7.99
C PRO A 285 -13.87 -3.72 -8.66
N SER A 286 -14.95 -4.37 -9.13
CA SER A 286 -14.86 -5.63 -9.88
C SER A 286 -14.13 -5.54 -11.23
N GLN A 287 -13.82 -4.34 -11.70
CA GLN A 287 -13.02 -4.08 -12.89
C GLN A 287 -11.57 -3.72 -12.56
N VAL A 288 -11.18 -3.85 -11.29
CA VAL A 288 -9.87 -3.41 -10.80
C VAL A 288 -9.12 -4.55 -10.14
N ILE A 289 -7.81 -4.64 -10.43
CA ILE A 289 -6.85 -5.46 -9.70
C ILE A 289 -6.16 -4.55 -8.66
N TYR A 290 -5.99 -5.06 -7.44
CA TYR A 290 -5.15 -4.43 -6.45
C TYR A 290 -3.83 -5.19 -6.29
N VAL A 291 -2.70 -4.48 -6.22
CA VAL A 291 -1.36 -5.06 -6.07
C VAL A 291 -0.71 -4.50 -4.81
N GLY A 292 -0.22 -5.37 -3.92
CA GLY A 292 0.40 -4.95 -2.66
C GLY A 292 1.31 -6.01 -2.04
N ASP A 293 2.10 -5.64 -1.02
CA ASP A 293 3.08 -6.50 -0.34
C ASP A 293 2.68 -6.89 1.09
N ALA A 294 1.50 -6.47 1.56
CA ALA A 294 1.08 -6.66 2.95
C ALA A 294 -0.29 -7.34 3.08
N PRO A 295 -0.54 -8.09 4.17
CA PRO A 295 -1.86 -8.64 4.47
C PRO A 295 -3.00 -7.60 4.51
N THR A 296 -2.68 -6.35 4.86
CA THR A 296 -3.62 -5.22 4.84
C THR A 296 -4.11 -4.89 3.44
N ASP A 297 -3.30 -5.12 2.42
CA ASP A 297 -3.62 -4.93 1.00
C ASP A 297 -4.65 -5.94 0.54
N ALA A 298 -4.40 -7.22 0.85
CA ALA A 298 -5.35 -8.30 0.53
C ALA A 298 -6.72 -8.05 1.17
N ARG A 299 -6.74 -7.66 2.45
CA ARG A 299 -7.99 -7.35 3.15
C ARG A 299 -8.71 -6.14 2.56
N ALA A 300 -7.97 -5.08 2.21
CA ALA A 300 -8.56 -3.90 1.56
C ALA A 300 -9.19 -4.26 0.21
N ALA A 301 -8.50 -5.07 -0.61
CA ALA A 301 -9.01 -5.53 -1.90
C ALA A 301 -10.28 -6.38 -1.76
N VAL A 302 -10.32 -7.31 -0.79
CA VAL A 302 -11.51 -8.12 -0.49
C VAL A 302 -12.65 -7.24 0.01
N ASN A 303 -12.38 -6.32 0.93
CA ASN A 303 -13.39 -5.41 1.49
C ASN A 303 -13.97 -4.47 0.42
N ALA A 304 -13.18 -4.07 -0.57
CA ALA A 304 -13.63 -3.29 -1.71
C ALA A 304 -14.29 -4.12 -2.81
N GLN A 305 -14.23 -5.45 -2.75
CA GLN A 305 -14.72 -6.38 -3.79
C GLN A 305 -13.98 -6.20 -5.14
N CYS A 306 -12.64 -6.05 -5.09
CA CYS A 306 -11.81 -6.03 -6.28
C CYS A 306 -11.93 -7.33 -7.08
N ARG A 307 -11.65 -7.26 -8.39
CA ARG A 307 -11.58 -8.43 -9.28
C ARG A 307 -10.54 -9.44 -8.80
N ALA A 308 -9.37 -8.95 -8.38
CA ALA A 308 -8.32 -9.75 -7.81
C ALA A 308 -7.42 -8.90 -6.89
N ALA A 309 -6.78 -9.59 -5.93
CA ALA A 309 -5.65 -9.10 -5.16
C ALA A 309 -4.41 -9.89 -5.54
N ILE A 310 -3.34 -9.22 -5.97
CA ILE A 310 -2.05 -9.84 -6.30
C ILE A 310 -1.04 -9.40 -5.26
N GLY A 311 -0.41 -10.37 -4.60
CA GLY A 311 0.64 -10.13 -3.62
C GLY A 311 2.02 -10.16 -4.26
N VAL A 312 2.91 -9.28 -3.82
CA VAL A 312 4.32 -9.27 -4.21
C VAL A 312 5.21 -9.64 -3.02
N LEU A 313 6.26 -10.44 -3.28
CA LEU A 313 7.11 -11.06 -2.24
C LEU A 313 8.52 -10.43 -2.16
N TRP A 314 8.73 -9.29 -2.79
CA TRP A 314 9.97 -8.51 -2.67
C TRP A 314 9.88 -7.36 -1.68
N GLY A 315 8.70 -7.13 -1.12
CA GLY A 315 8.45 -6.11 -0.10
C GLY A 315 8.80 -6.56 1.31
N SER A 316 8.07 -6.05 2.29
CA SER A 316 8.40 -6.21 3.71
C SER A 316 7.91 -7.54 4.32
N ASN A 317 6.99 -8.26 3.67
CA ASN A 317 6.40 -9.48 4.21
C ASN A 317 6.84 -10.72 3.45
N ASP A 318 7.12 -11.80 4.19
CA ASP A 318 7.50 -13.08 3.61
C ASP A 318 6.28 -13.87 3.08
N GLU A 319 6.57 -14.93 2.32
CA GLU A 319 5.55 -15.77 1.68
C GLU A 319 4.64 -16.45 2.72
N GLU A 320 5.15 -16.82 3.89
CA GLU A 320 4.35 -17.45 4.94
C GLU A 320 3.31 -16.48 5.51
N CYS A 321 3.71 -15.25 5.79
CA CYS A 321 2.83 -14.18 6.26
C CYS A 321 1.75 -13.87 5.22
N MET A 322 2.14 -13.70 3.95
CA MET A 322 1.24 -13.38 2.85
C MET A 322 0.24 -14.52 2.57
N ALA A 323 0.69 -15.78 2.62
CA ALA A 323 -0.16 -16.95 2.39
C ALA A 323 -1.18 -17.19 3.51
N LYS A 324 -0.85 -16.85 4.77
CA LYS A 324 -1.77 -16.99 5.91
C LYS A 324 -3.05 -16.16 5.77
N GLU A 325 -2.99 -15.04 5.09
CA GLU A 325 -4.16 -14.19 4.89
C GLU A 325 -5.19 -14.82 3.94
N GLY A 326 -4.78 -15.73 3.06
CA GLY A 326 -5.67 -16.50 2.17
C GLY A 326 -6.49 -15.65 1.19
N SER A 327 -6.19 -14.35 1.09
CA SER A 327 -6.98 -13.38 0.34
C SER A 327 -6.32 -12.93 -0.97
N PHE A 328 -5.06 -13.29 -1.20
CA PHE A 328 -4.40 -13.04 -2.48
C PHE A 328 -4.75 -14.12 -3.50
N ASN A 329 -5.04 -13.71 -4.71
CA ASN A 329 -5.31 -14.61 -5.84
C ASN A 329 -4.03 -15.17 -6.44
N ASP A 330 -2.97 -14.38 -6.45
CA ASP A 330 -1.62 -14.75 -6.92
C ASP A 330 -0.57 -14.14 -5.98
N LEU A 331 0.56 -14.85 -5.79
CA LEU A 331 1.76 -14.35 -5.10
C LEU A 331 2.93 -14.37 -6.08
N CYS A 332 3.59 -13.23 -6.26
CA CYS A 332 4.62 -13.01 -7.26
C CYS A 332 5.97 -12.73 -6.61
N ARG A 333 7.02 -13.46 -7.02
CA ARG A 333 8.38 -13.31 -6.48
C ARG A 333 9.23 -12.26 -7.20
N ASN A 334 8.78 -11.85 -8.38
CA ASN A 334 9.47 -10.86 -9.19
C ASN A 334 8.49 -10.16 -10.14
N VAL A 335 8.95 -9.06 -10.75
CA VAL A 335 8.12 -8.21 -11.62
C VAL A 335 7.65 -8.94 -12.89
N ASP A 336 8.41 -9.92 -13.38
CA ASP A 336 7.98 -10.70 -14.55
C ASP A 336 6.81 -11.64 -14.19
N GLU A 337 6.81 -12.21 -12.97
CA GLU A 337 5.66 -12.97 -12.46
C GLU A 337 4.45 -12.08 -12.26
N LEU A 338 4.64 -10.87 -11.72
CA LEU A 338 3.58 -9.89 -11.57
C LEU A 338 2.96 -9.53 -12.94
N GLY A 339 3.78 -9.27 -13.95
CA GLY A 339 3.30 -9.01 -15.31
C GLY A 339 2.41 -10.13 -15.84
N ARG A 340 2.86 -11.39 -15.72
CA ARG A 340 2.06 -12.57 -16.11
C ARG A 340 0.77 -12.75 -15.29
N ALA A 341 0.83 -12.45 -13.99
CA ALA A 341 -0.35 -12.52 -13.13
C ALA A 341 -1.40 -11.47 -13.53
N ILE A 342 -0.98 -10.25 -13.81
CA ILE A 342 -1.86 -9.19 -14.32
C ILE A 342 -2.49 -9.61 -15.67
N GLU A 343 -1.69 -10.15 -16.59
CA GLU A 343 -2.12 -10.56 -17.93
C GLU A 343 -3.26 -11.59 -17.93
N LYS A 344 -3.35 -12.45 -16.89
CA LYS A 344 -4.45 -13.41 -16.73
C LYS A 344 -5.82 -12.74 -16.57
N TYR A 345 -5.87 -11.51 -16.14
CA TYR A 345 -7.11 -10.80 -15.82
C TYR A 345 -7.49 -9.74 -16.86
N LEU A 346 -6.54 -9.34 -17.72
CA LEU A 346 -6.76 -8.39 -18.81
C LEU A 346 -7.37 -9.09 -20.03
#